data_031abc77f47ccb5232e50bca2df8c630
#
_entry.id   031abc77f47ccb5232e50bca2df8c630
#
_cell.length_a   1.000
_cell.length_b   1.000
_cell.length_c   1.000
_cell.angle_alpha   90.00
_cell.angle_beta   90.00
_cell.angle_gamma   90.00
#
_symmetry.space_group_name_H-M   'P 1'
#
loop_
_entity.id
_entity.type
_entity.pdbx_description
1 polymer ?
#
loop_
_entity_poly.entity_id
_entity_poly.type
_entity_poly.pdbx_seq_one_letter_code
_entity_poly.pdbx_strand_id
1 'polypeptide(L)'
;MAAYLHIAALVAGIWALANGILHDAFVLANHKGGYDRELLRLLMDGHILITWGAAYVIAYFLVKQGNALGPWLCLLCAVRLIAYCAMIFPFLKSFGTLAINVVLLVMAVVKIVERV
;
A
#
# COMPACT_ATOMS: atom_id res chain seq x y z
N MET A 1 13.87 15.57 1.53
CA MET A 1 13.19 14.30 1.25
C MET A 1 12.10 13.99 2.27
N ALA A 2 12.42 13.96 3.55
CA ALA A 2 11.40 13.67 4.58
C ALA A 2 10.27 14.70 4.66
N ALA A 3 10.51 15.96 4.25
CA ALA A 3 9.49 17.00 4.22
C ALA A 3 8.32 16.68 3.29
N TYR A 4 8.51 15.78 2.32
CA TYR A 4 7.48 15.41 1.36
C TYR A 4 6.82 14.06 1.68
N LEU A 5 7.07 13.52 2.88
CA LEU A 5 6.54 12.20 3.26
C LEU A 5 5.01 12.16 3.13
N HIS A 6 4.29 13.21 3.53
CA HIS A 6 2.84 13.24 3.43
C HIS A 6 2.36 13.12 1.97
N ILE A 7 3.04 13.80 1.04
CA ILE A 7 2.70 13.72 -0.38
C ILE A 7 3.01 12.32 -0.91
N ALA A 8 4.16 11.76 -0.54
CA ALA A 8 4.53 10.41 -0.94
C ALA A 8 3.52 9.37 -0.41
N ALA A 9 3.07 9.52 0.83
CA ALA A 9 2.06 8.63 1.41
C ALA A 9 0.74 8.72 0.66
N LEU A 10 0.31 9.92 0.28
CA LEU A 10 -0.91 10.10 -0.50
C LEU A 10 -0.80 9.43 -1.87
N VAL A 11 0.34 9.63 -2.56
CA VAL A 11 0.58 9.01 -3.87
C VAL A 11 0.57 7.49 -3.75
N ALA A 12 1.27 6.94 -2.75
CA ALA A 12 1.30 5.49 -2.53
C ALA A 12 -0.09 4.95 -2.19
N GLY A 13 -0.86 5.69 -1.40
CA GLY A 13 -2.22 5.31 -1.03
C GLY A 13 -3.14 5.27 -2.24
N ILE A 14 -3.12 6.30 -3.07
CA ILE A 14 -3.94 6.35 -4.29
C ILE A 14 -3.53 5.23 -5.25
N TRP A 15 -2.23 5.01 -5.41
CA TRP A 15 -1.71 3.93 -6.26
C TRP A 15 -2.23 2.57 -5.79
N ALA A 16 -2.10 2.28 -4.50
CA ALA A 16 -2.54 0.99 -3.95
C ALA A 16 -4.06 0.83 -4.04
N LEU A 17 -4.83 1.88 -3.71
CA LEU A 17 -6.28 1.85 -3.81
C LEU A 17 -6.73 1.60 -5.25
N ALA A 18 -6.17 2.34 -6.21
CA ALA A 18 -6.52 2.18 -7.61
C ALA A 18 -6.21 0.77 -8.12
N ASN A 19 -5.01 0.27 -7.80
CA ASN A 19 -4.62 -1.09 -8.21
C ASN A 19 -5.50 -2.15 -7.56
N GLY A 20 -5.82 -2.00 -6.28
CA GLY A 20 -6.66 -2.95 -5.57
C GLY A 20 -8.09 -2.97 -6.10
N ILE A 21 -8.68 -1.80 -6.33
CA ILE A 21 -10.05 -1.68 -6.85
C ILE A 21 -10.10 -2.24 -8.27
N LEU A 22 -9.14 -1.89 -9.14
CA LEU A 22 -9.10 -2.39 -10.50
C LEU A 22 -8.89 -3.91 -10.54
N HIS A 23 -8.03 -4.43 -9.65
CA HIS A 23 -7.82 -5.87 -9.56
C HIS A 23 -9.12 -6.60 -9.21
N ASP A 24 -9.81 -6.14 -8.15
CA ASP A 24 -11.06 -6.78 -7.72
C ASP A 24 -12.16 -6.63 -8.77
N ALA A 25 -12.25 -5.48 -9.42
CA ALA A 25 -13.24 -5.28 -10.49
C ALA A 25 -12.96 -6.23 -11.66
N PHE A 26 -11.69 -6.38 -12.05
CA PHE A 26 -11.30 -7.31 -13.12
C PHE A 26 -11.61 -8.76 -12.75
N VAL A 27 -11.30 -9.15 -11.52
CA VAL A 27 -11.57 -10.50 -11.02
C VAL A 27 -13.08 -10.79 -11.06
N LEU A 28 -13.91 -9.86 -10.54
CA LEU A 28 -15.36 -10.04 -10.54
C LEU A 28 -15.94 -10.10 -11.95
N ALA A 29 -15.42 -9.29 -12.87
CA ALA A 29 -15.92 -9.25 -14.24
C ALA A 29 -15.58 -10.52 -15.02
N ASN A 30 -14.47 -11.20 -14.68
CA ASN A 30 -13.97 -12.35 -15.45
C ASN A 30 -14.17 -13.70 -14.76
N HIS A 31 -14.63 -13.71 -13.51
CA HIS A 31 -14.85 -14.96 -12.80
C HIS A 31 -16.14 -15.62 -13.31
N LYS A 32 -16.05 -16.90 -13.69
CA LYS A 32 -17.18 -17.69 -14.13
C LYS A 32 -17.64 -18.58 -12.99
N GLY A 33 -18.92 -18.54 -12.69
CA GLY A 33 -19.51 -19.32 -11.62
C GLY A 33 -19.92 -18.44 -10.45
N GLY A 34 -20.31 -19.07 -9.34
CA GLY A 34 -20.74 -18.39 -8.14
C GLY A 34 -19.58 -18.01 -7.22
N TYR A 35 -19.92 -17.51 -6.06
CA TYR A 35 -18.95 -17.20 -5.04
C TYR A 35 -18.35 -18.49 -4.49
N ASP A 36 -17.06 -18.69 -4.70
CA ASP A 36 -16.32 -19.87 -4.29
C ASP A 36 -14.99 -19.50 -3.65
N ARG A 37 -14.22 -20.50 -3.24
CA ARG A 37 -12.94 -20.28 -2.56
C ARG A 37 -11.91 -19.62 -3.47
N GLU A 38 -11.91 -19.95 -4.75
CA GLU A 38 -11.00 -19.34 -5.71
C GLU A 38 -11.28 -17.85 -5.86
N LEU A 39 -12.55 -17.47 -6.00
CA LEU A 39 -12.94 -16.06 -6.09
C LEU A 39 -12.55 -15.31 -4.83
N LEU A 40 -12.77 -15.89 -3.65
CA LEU A 40 -12.37 -15.28 -2.38
C LEU A 40 -10.87 -15.00 -2.35
N ARG A 41 -10.07 -15.98 -2.75
CA ARG A 41 -8.60 -15.84 -2.73
C ARG A 41 -8.14 -14.74 -3.68
N LEU A 42 -8.72 -14.64 -4.86
CA LEU A 42 -8.37 -13.60 -5.83
C LEU A 42 -8.78 -12.22 -5.34
N LEU A 43 -9.96 -12.11 -4.70
CA LEU A 43 -10.42 -10.83 -4.15
C LEU A 43 -9.57 -10.36 -2.97
N MET A 44 -9.01 -11.29 -2.19
CA MET A 44 -8.16 -10.93 -1.05
C MET A 44 -6.89 -10.19 -1.49
N ASP A 45 -6.35 -10.49 -2.66
CA ASP A 45 -5.19 -9.75 -3.18
C ASP A 45 -5.51 -8.27 -3.36
N GLY A 46 -6.66 -7.96 -3.96
CA GLY A 46 -7.09 -6.58 -4.09
C GLY A 46 -7.42 -5.93 -2.75
N HIS A 47 -8.00 -6.69 -1.82
CA HIS A 47 -8.32 -6.19 -0.48
C HIS A 47 -7.08 -5.80 0.31
N ILE A 48 -5.97 -6.54 0.18
CA ILE A 48 -4.71 -6.17 0.81
C ILE A 48 -4.27 -4.78 0.32
N LEU A 49 -4.31 -4.56 -0.99
CA LEU A 49 -3.94 -3.26 -1.55
C LEU A 49 -4.89 -2.15 -1.11
N ILE A 50 -6.20 -2.42 -1.08
CA ILE A 50 -7.20 -1.44 -0.66
C ILE A 50 -7.00 -1.08 0.81
N THR A 51 -6.81 -2.08 1.68
CA THR A 51 -6.63 -1.85 3.12
C THR A 51 -5.41 -1.00 3.41
N TRP A 52 -4.25 -1.37 2.84
CA TRP A 52 -3.02 -0.63 3.11
C TRP A 52 -2.96 0.69 2.34
N GLY A 53 -3.64 0.78 1.20
CA GLY A 53 -3.82 2.04 0.51
C GLY A 53 -4.63 3.04 1.33
N ALA A 54 -5.73 2.59 1.94
CA ALA A 54 -6.53 3.41 2.85
C ALA A 54 -5.69 3.84 4.07
N ALA A 55 -4.87 2.93 4.60
CA ALA A 55 -3.99 3.25 5.71
C ALA A 55 -2.97 4.34 5.34
N TYR A 56 -2.44 4.31 4.12
CA TYR A 56 -1.57 5.39 3.63
C TYR A 56 -2.29 6.73 3.56
N VAL A 57 -3.54 6.74 3.14
CA VAL A 57 -4.34 8.00 3.11
C VAL A 57 -4.51 8.55 4.52
N ILE A 58 -4.77 7.68 5.50
CA ILE A 58 -4.83 8.09 6.91
C ILE A 58 -3.46 8.64 7.35
N ALA A 59 -2.38 7.96 6.97
CA ALA A 59 -1.03 8.40 7.28
C ALA A 59 -0.72 9.77 6.68
N TYR A 60 -1.22 10.06 5.48
CA TYR A 60 -1.10 11.39 4.87
C TYR A 60 -1.62 12.48 5.82
N PHE A 61 -2.83 12.30 6.35
CA PHE A 61 -3.42 13.28 7.26
C PHE A 61 -2.62 13.40 8.57
N LEU A 62 -2.17 12.27 9.12
CA LEU A 62 -1.40 12.27 10.36
C LEU A 62 -0.05 12.98 10.18
N VAL A 63 0.65 12.70 9.10
CA VAL A 63 1.94 13.36 8.81
C VAL A 63 1.73 14.86 8.58
N LYS A 64 0.69 15.22 7.83
CA LYS A 64 0.37 16.61 7.55
C LYS A 64 0.07 17.40 8.82
N GLN A 65 -0.57 16.77 9.80
CA GLN A 65 -0.87 17.37 11.10
C GLN A 65 0.33 17.42 12.05
N GLY A 66 1.45 16.84 11.66
CA GLY A 66 2.62 16.75 12.51
C GLY A 66 2.53 15.67 13.60
N ASN A 67 1.57 14.76 13.50
CA ASN A 67 1.40 13.68 14.46
C ASN A 67 2.54 12.66 14.32
N ALA A 68 3.19 12.33 15.44
CA ALA A 68 4.32 11.41 15.47
C ALA A 68 3.97 10.00 14.98
N LEU A 69 2.70 9.60 15.05
CA LEU A 69 2.24 8.29 14.57
C LEU A 69 2.19 8.22 13.05
N GLY A 70 2.14 9.36 12.35
CA GLY A 70 2.07 9.38 10.89
C GLY A 70 3.23 8.64 10.22
N PRO A 71 4.49 9.00 10.50
CA PRO A 71 5.64 8.30 9.93
C PRO A 71 5.69 6.82 10.31
N TRP A 72 5.28 6.45 11.52
CA TRP A 72 5.22 5.05 11.95
C TRP A 72 4.19 4.28 11.16
N LEU A 73 3.03 4.87 10.88
CA LEU A 73 2.01 4.24 10.05
C LEU A 73 2.51 4.07 8.61
N CYS A 74 3.22 5.07 8.06
CA CYS A 74 3.85 4.94 6.75
C CYS A 74 4.84 3.77 6.72
N LEU A 75 5.65 3.65 7.76
CA LEU A 75 6.61 2.54 7.89
C LEU A 75 5.90 1.18 7.88
N LEU A 76 4.84 1.06 8.67
CA LEU A 76 4.06 -0.18 8.73
C LEU A 76 3.47 -0.53 7.36
N CYS A 77 2.84 0.44 6.69
CA CYS A 77 2.26 0.22 5.36
C CYS A 77 3.32 -0.21 4.35
N ALA A 78 4.47 0.47 4.36
CA ALA A 78 5.56 0.16 3.43
C ALA A 78 6.09 -1.25 3.65
N VAL A 79 6.34 -1.63 4.90
CA VAL A 79 6.81 -2.99 5.24
C VAL A 79 5.80 -4.04 4.79
N ARG A 80 4.52 -3.80 5.05
CA ARG A 80 3.48 -4.77 4.69
C ARG A 80 3.34 -4.93 3.18
N LEU A 81 3.37 -3.84 2.44
CA LEU A 81 3.24 -3.91 0.98
C LEU A 81 4.51 -4.45 0.31
N ILE A 82 5.69 -4.18 0.87
CA ILE A 82 6.93 -4.81 0.40
C ILE A 82 6.86 -6.33 0.62
N ALA A 83 6.40 -6.76 1.79
CA ALA A 83 6.23 -8.18 2.09
C ALA A 83 5.22 -8.83 1.12
N TYR A 84 4.10 -8.15 0.86
CA TYR A 84 3.12 -8.61 -0.10
C TYR A 84 3.74 -8.78 -1.50
N CYS A 85 4.49 -7.77 -1.96
CA CYS A 85 5.17 -7.84 -3.26
C CYS A 85 6.17 -9.00 -3.31
N ALA A 86 6.89 -9.25 -2.23
CA ALA A 86 7.83 -10.37 -2.15
C ALA A 86 7.10 -11.71 -2.25
N MET A 87 5.94 -11.83 -1.61
CA MET A 87 5.15 -13.06 -1.63
C MET A 87 4.58 -13.37 -3.00
N ILE A 88 4.15 -12.34 -3.74
CA ILE A 88 3.55 -12.54 -5.06
C ILE A 88 4.57 -12.52 -6.20
N PHE A 89 5.81 -12.18 -5.93
CA PHE A 89 6.84 -11.96 -6.96
C PHE A 89 7.01 -13.15 -7.93
N PRO A 90 6.99 -14.42 -7.46
CA PRO A 90 7.09 -15.54 -8.39
C PRO A 90 5.95 -15.61 -9.41
N PHE A 91 4.79 -15.02 -9.09
CA PHE A 91 3.58 -15.08 -9.90
C PHE A 91 3.33 -13.77 -10.64
N LEU A 92 3.60 -12.65 -9.99
CA LEU A 92 3.36 -11.32 -10.53
C LEU A 92 4.44 -10.36 -10.05
N LYS A 93 5.19 -9.79 -10.99
CA LYS A 93 6.30 -8.89 -10.67
C LYS A 93 5.80 -7.45 -10.59
N SER A 94 5.37 -7.05 -9.40
CA SER A 94 4.80 -5.73 -9.14
C SER A 94 5.89 -4.70 -8.87
N PHE A 95 6.71 -4.39 -9.89
CA PHE A 95 7.84 -3.47 -9.71
C PHE A 95 7.39 -2.06 -9.31
N GLY A 96 6.29 -1.56 -9.87
CA GLY A 96 5.80 -0.22 -9.54
C GLY A 96 5.42 -0.10 -8.07
N THR A 97 4.62 -1.03 -7.58
CA THR A 97 4.23 -1.06 -6.17
C THR A 97 5.44 -1.25 -5.26
N LEU A 98 6.35 -2.14 -5.63
CA LEU A 98 7.57 -2.37 -4.85
C LEU A 98 8.41 -1.10 -4.76
N ALA A 99 8.65 -0.43 -5.88
CA ALA A 99 9.47 0.78 -5.93
C ALA A 99 8.87 1.90 -5.08
N ILE A 100 7.58 2.15 -5.19
CA ILE A 100 6.89 3.17 -4.41
C ILE A 100 7.05 2.89 -2.91
N ASN A 101 6.85 1.64 -2.50
CA ASN A 101 6.90 1.28 -1.09
C ASN A 101 8.33 1.29 -0.52
N VAL A 102 9.34 0.96 -1.33
CA VAL A 102 10.74 1.09 -0.92
C VAL A 102 11.08 2.56 -0.67
N VAL A 103 10.66 3.45 -1.57
CA VAL A 103 10.85 4.90 -1.39
C VAL A 103 10.16 5.36 -0.11
N LEU A 104 8.91 4.94 0.12
CA LEU A 104 8.18 5.28 1.35
C LEU A 104 8.87 4.77 2.60
N LEU A 105 9.42 3.56 2.54
CA LEU A 105 10.15 2.99 3.68
C LEU A 105 11.33 3.87 4.06
N VAL A 106 12.14 4.25 3.07
CA VAL A 106 13.30 5.11 3.29
C VAL A 106 12.88 6.47 3.85
N MET A 107 11.88 7.10 3.25
CA MET A 107 11.40 8.41 3.69
C MET A 107 10.83 8.36 5.12
N ALA A 108 10.09 7.32 5.44
CA ALA A 108 9.51 7.15 6.77
C ALA A 108 10.60 6.95 7.82
N VAL A 109 11.60 6.12 7.54
CA VAL A 109 12.75 5.89 8.43
C VAL A 109 13.50 7.21 8.66
N VAL A 110 13.79 7.96 7.60
CA VAL A 110 14.48 9.25 7.71
C VAL A 110 13.67 10.20 8.61
N LYS A 111 12.36 10.27 8.41
CA LYS A 111 11.51 11.14 9.21
C LYS A 111 11.50 10.75 10.69
N ILE A 112 11.42 9.45 10.98
CA ILE A 112 11.44 8.93 12.35
C ILE A 112 12.76 9.26 13.02
N VAL A 113 13.88 9.04 12.33
CA VAL A 113 15.22 9.30 12.87
C VAL A 113 15.42 10.80 13.13
N GLU A 114 14.93 11.67 12.26
CA GLU A 114 15.01 13.12 12.46
C GLU A 114 14.29 13.59 13.73
N ARG A 115 13.25 12.88 14.16
CA ARG A 115 12.47 13.22 15.34
C ARG A 115 13.09 12.72 16.66
N VAL A 116 14.00 11.75 16.54
CA VAL A 116 14.72 11.21 17.69
C VAL A 116 15.97 12.03 17.99
#